data_0df24907ff4a7fcb767616c922802972
#
_entry.id   0df24907ff4a7fcb767616c922802972
#
_cell.length_a   1.000
_cell.length_b   1.000
_cell.length_c   1.000
_cell.angle_alpha   90.00
_cell.angle_beta   90.00
_cell.angle_gamma   90.00
#
_symmetry.space_group_name_H-M   'P 1'
#
loop_
_entity.id
_entity.type
_entity.pdbx_description
1 polymer ?
#
loop_
_entity_poly.entity_id
_entity_poly.type
_entity_poly.pdbx_seq_one_letter_code
_entity_poly.pdbx_strand_id
1 'polypeptide(L)'
;MRKTFFLLALGLGLSTAAQAQYRGRGGNVSLGLKAGASLTDFVGADANDRFENRFGFHAGVFANIGFAKLLAFQPEIIYSQKGAHFANNSDTGLRLHYIDVPLAFHVNTDGFFFEAGPQAGFLVAAKSEIGSVSTDTKGTFKAVDFGYLAGLGYQLKHGLGIGLRYNGAFSNLYKEVPLTTSAVYQQRTRNSAFQLYATYSFN
;
A
#
# COMPACT_ATOMS: atom_id res chain seq x y z
N MET A 1 25.99 -7.90 -5.10
CA MET A 1 25.76 -9.12 -4.30
C MET A 1 24.59 -9.01 -3.30
N ARG A 2 24.29 -7.86 -2.68
CA ARG A 2 23.14 -7.72 -1.73
C ARG A 2 21.74 -7.81 -2.37
N LYS A 3 21.59 -7.43 -3.64
CA LYS A 3 20.28 -7.47 -4.34
C LYS A 3 19.84 -8.88 -4.77
N THR A 4 20.80 -9.78 -5.03
CA THR A 4 20.53 -11.18 -5.36
C THR A 4 20.09 -12.00 -4.15
N PHE A 5 20.56 -11.66 -2.95
CA PHE A 5 20.14 -12.34 -1.71
C PHE A 5 18.66 -12.06 -1.35
N PHE A 6 18.16 -10.85 -1.64
CA PHE A 6 16.76 -10.49 -1.38
C PHE A 6 15.77 -11.23 -2.30
N LEU A 7 16.14 -11.41 -3.57
CA LEU A 7 15.32 -12.17 -4.54
C LEU A 7 15.31 -13.68 -4.22
N LEU A 8 16.41 -14.23 -3.73
CA LEU A 8 16.49 -15.64 -3.31
C LEU A 8 15.69 -15.91 -2.03
N ALA A 9 15.71 -14.98 -1.06
CA ALA A 9 14.91 -15.08 0.17
C ALA A 9 13.40 -14.97 -0.11
N LEU A 10 13.00 -14.15 -1.08
CA LEU A 10 11.60 -14.03 -1.53
C LEU A 10 11.13 -15.31 -2.24
N GLY A 11 11.99 -15.92 -3.07
CA GLY A 11 11.71 -17.19 -3.78
C GLY A 11 11.61 -18.39 -2.83
N LEU A 12 12.42 -18.45 -1.80
CA LEU A 12 12.36 -19.50 -0.77
C LEU A 12 11.13 -19.36 0.14
N GLY A 13 10.69 -18.14 0.44
CA GLY A 13 9.46 -17.90 1.20
C GLY A 13 8.20 -18.36 0.47
N LEU A 14 8.14 -18.17 -0.85
CA LEU A 14 7.02 -18.61 -1.69
C LEU A 14 6.94 -20.13 -1.84
N SER A 15 8.09 -20.83 -1.90
CA SER A 15 8.12 -22.29 -2.03
C SER A 15 7.68 -23.00 -0.74
N THR A 16 7.99 -22.46 0.43
CA THR A 16 7.53 -23.02 1.72
C THR A 16 6.04 -22.75 1.97
N ALA A 17 5.51 -21.64 1.49
CA ALA A 17 4.08 -21.33 1.55
C ALA A 17 3.25 -22.26 0.66
N ALA A 18 3.75 -22.63 -0.53
CA ALA A 18 3.10 -23.61 -1.41
C ALA A 18 3.06 -25.03 -0.82
N GLN A 19 4.02 -25.41 0.01
CA GLN A 19 4.02 -26.70 0.71
C GLN A 19 3.13 -26.72 1.97
N ALA A 20 2.82 -25.59 2.57
CA ALA A 20 1.91 -25.48 3.71
C ALA A 20 0.46 -25.83 3.32
N GLN A 21 0.07 -25.66 2.06
CA GLN A 21 -1.25 -26.06 1.55
C GLN A 21 -1.43 -27.58 1.48
N TYR A 22 -0.34 -28.35 1.39
CA TYR A 22 -0.41 -29.83 1.26
C TYR A 22 -0.48 -30.59 2.61
N ARG A 23 -0.29 -29.89 3.73
CA ARG A 23 -0.15 -30.56 5.03
C ARG A 23 -0.97 -29.88 6.13
N GLY A 24 -2.29 -29.96 6.08
CA GLY A 24 -2.99 -29.46 7.25
C GLY A 24 -4.50 -29.53 7.22
N ARG A 25 -5.01 -30.58 7.76
CA ARG A 25 -6.34 -30.68 8.38
C ARG A 25 -6.41 -29.60 9.47
N GLY A 26 -6.94 -28.39 9.15
CA GLY A 26 -7.34 -27.44 10.18
C GLY A 26 -6.91 -25.98 10.08
N GLY A 27 -6.33 -25.49 8.99
CA GLY A 27 -6.06 -24.06 8.83
C GLY A 27 -6.64 -23.52 7.52
N ASN A 28 -7.62 -22.60 7.59
CA ASN A 28 -8.15 -21.91 6.43
C ASN A 28 -7.13 -20.84 5.95
N VAL A 29 -6.01 -21.26 5.39
CA VAL A 29 -5.03 -20.35 4.79
C VAL A 29 -5.17 -20.39 3.28
N SER A 30 -5.43 -19.26 2.64
CA SER A 30 -5.38 -19.12 1.20
C SER A 30 -4.37 -18.03 0.80
N LEU A 31 -3.68 -18.26 -0.30
CA LEU A 31 -2.81 -17.28 -0.93
C LEU A 31 -3.53 -16.63 -2.11
N GLY A 32 -3.17 -15.41 -2.45
CA GLY A 32 -3.82 -14.75 -3.57
C GLY A 32 -3.04 -13.58 -4.14
N LEU A 33 -3.58 -13.09 -5.25
CA LEU A 33 -3.11 -11.91 -5.96
C LEU A 33 -4.12 -10.77 -5.75
N LYS A 34 -3.61 -9.56 -5.68
CA LYS A 34 -4.40 -8.31 -5.62
C LYS A 34 -3.83 -7.34 -6.65
N ALA A 35 -4.71 -6.70 -7.42
CA ALA A 35 -4.33 -5.61 -8.32
C ALA A 35 -5.48 -4.62 -8.46
N GLY A 36 -5.13 -3.34 -8.70
CA GLY A 36 -6.16 -2.32 -8.83
C GLY A 36 -5.65 -0.94 -9.20
N ALA A 37 -6.60 -0.01 -9.32
CA ALA A 37 -6.35 1.40 -9.50
C ALA A 37 -6.41 2.14 -8.16
N SER A 38 -5.62 3.19 -8.06
CA SER A 38 -5.59 4.07 -6.90
C SER A 38 -5.83 5.51 -7.32
N LEU A 39 -6.66 6.23 -6.58
CA LEU A 39 -6.75 7.69 -6.64
C LEU A 39 -6.04 8.21 -5.40
N THR A 40 -4.89 8.85 -5.61
CA THR A 40 -3.99 9.25 -4.54
C THR A 40 -3.89 10.74 -4.43
N ASP A 41 -3.65 11.24 -3.22
CA ASP A 41 -3.50 12.65 -2.92
C ASP A 41 -2.59 12.85 -1.72
N PHE A 42 -2.19 14.10 -1.50
CA PHE A 42 -1.54 14.54 -0.27
C PHE A 42 -2.51 15.33 0.59
N VAL A 43 -2.58 14.97 1.86
CA VAL A 43 -3.46 15.61 2.84
C VAL A 43 -2.65 16.16 4.02
N GLY A 44 -3.21 17.14 4.71
CA GLY A 44 -2.59 17.75 5.88
C GLY A 44 -2.55 19.26 5.78
N ALA A 45 -2.13 19.93 6.86
CA ALA A 45 -2.21 21.39 6.97
C ALA A 45 -1.40 22.15 5.90
N ASP A 46 -0.31 21.55 5.41
CA ASP A 46 0.56 22.16 4.41
C ASP A 46 0.31 21.60 2.98
N ALA A 47 -0.71 20.74 2.83
CA ALA A 47 -1.09 20.13 1.55
C ALA A 47 -2.30 20.79 0.89
N ASN A 48 -3.20 21.39 1.69
CA ASN A 48 -4.45 21.97 1.20
C ASN A 48 -4.19 23.03 0.11
N ASP A 49 -5.01 23.00 -0.94
CA ASP A 49 -4.96 23.89 -2.11
C ASP A 49 -3.64 23.85 -2.93
N ARG A 50 -2.72 22.95 -2.62
CA ARG A 50 -1.42 22.83 -3.31
C ARG A 50 -1.34 21.61 -4.20
N PHE A 51 -2.16 20.59 -3.93
CA PHE A 51 -2.11 19.31 -4.60
C PHE A 51 -3.49 18.88 -5.10
N GLU A 52 -3.50 18.12 -6.18
CA GLU A 52 -4.68 17.52 -6.79
C GLU A 52 -4.48 16.01 -6.91
N ASN A 53 -5.59 15.30 -6.94
CA ASN A 53 -5.60 13.84 -7.05
C ASN A 53 -4.80 13.34 -8.25
N ARG A 54 -4.11 12.22 -8.05
CA ARG A 54 -3.38 11.51 -9.08
C ARG A 54 -3.81 10.07 -9.20
N PHE A 55 -3.99 9.61 -10.43
CA PHE A 55 -4.18 8.19 -10.69
C PHE A 55 -2.87 7.41 -10.58
N GLY A 56 -2.93 6.28 -9.91
CA GLY A 56 -1.87 5.30 -9.79
C GLY A 56 -2.42 3.88 -9.88
N PHE A 57 -1.55 2.90 -9.74
CA PHE A 57 -1.93 1.51 -9.64
C PHE A 57 -1.23 0.83 -8.46
N HIS A 58 -1.77 -0.30 -8.04
CA HIS A 58 -1.15 -1.16 -7.04
C HIS A 58 -1.33 -2.61 -7.44
N ALA A 59 -0.35 -3.44 -7.11
CA ALA A 59 -0.40 -4.87 -7.35
C ALA A 59 0.49 -5.62 -6.36
N GLY A 60 0.08 -6.83 -5.98
CA GLY A 60 0.86 -7.62 -5.04
C GLY A 60 0.21 -8.94 -4.69
N VAL A 61 0.66 -9.49 -3.57
CA VAL A 61 0.26 -10.79 -3.06
C VAL A 61 -0.26 -10.67 -1.64
N PHE A 62 -1.13 -11.59 -1.25
CA PHE A 62 -1.62 -11.69 0.11
C PHE A 62 -1.73 -13.14 0.58
N ALA A 63 -1.73 -13.32 1.90
CA ALA A 63 -2.13 -14.55 2.55
C ALA A 63 -3.36 -14.26 3.41
N ASN A 64 -4.46 -14.98 3.22
CA ASN A 64 -5.65 -14.87 4.06
C ASN A 64 -5.68 -16.04 5.04
N ILE A 65 -5.66 -15.76 6.34
CA ILE A 65 -5.56 -16.69 7.45
C ILE A 65 -6.84 -16.61 8.28
N GLY A 66 -7.79 -17.49 8.00
CA GLY A 66 -9.03 -17.60 8.79
C GLY A 66 -8.74 -18.19 10.16
N PHE A 67 -9.00 -17.45 11.23
CA PHE A 67 -8.79 -17.91 12.61
C PHE A 67 -10.10 -18.06 13.40
N ALA A 68 -11.22 -17.56 12.86
CA ALA A 68 -12.56 -17.79 13.39
C ALA A 68 -13.56 -17.83 12.22
N LYS A 69 -14.81 -18.25 12.51
CA LYS A 69 -15.86 -18.43 11.47
C LYS A 69 -16.07 -17.20 10.58
N LEU A 70 -15.93 -16.00 11.16
CA LEU A 70 -16.14 -14.73 10.46
C LEU A 70 -14.86 -13.88 10.38
N LEU A 71 -13.77 -14.29 11.04
CA LEU A 71 -12.59 -13.46 11.19
C LEU A 71 -11.39 -14.06 10.48
N ALA A 72 -10.68 -13.22 9.74
CA ALA A 72 -9.41 -13.57 9.11
C ALA A 72 -8.37 -12.45 9.29
N PHE A 73 -7.11 -12.84 9.28
CA PHE A 73 -5.97 -11.94 9.21
C PHE A 73 -5.32 -12.05 7.84
N GLN A 74 -5.12 -10.90 7.17
CA GLN A 74 -4.60 -10.87 5.82
C GLN A 74 -3.39 -9.94 5.72
N PRO A 75 -2.17 -10.46 5.96
CA PRO A 75 -0.94 -9.76 5.61
C PRO A 75 -0.76 -9.72 4.09
N GLU A 76 -0.26 -8.58 3.59
CA GLU A 76 -0.07 -8.35 2.17
C GLU A 76 1.33 -7.78 1.90
N ILE A 77 1.82 -7.95 0.66
CA ILE A 77 2.98 -7.24 0.12
C ILE A 77 2.53 -6.65 -1.21
N ILE A 78 2.42 -5.33 -1.25
CA ILE A 78 1.83 -4.59 -2.36
C ILE A 78 2.81 -3.54 -2.88
N TYR A 79 3.15 -3.62 -4.16
CA TYR A 79 3.73 -2.47 -4.85
C TYR A 79 2.62 -1.45 -5.11
N SER A 80 2.84 -0.19 -4.74
CA SER A 80 1.86 0.88 -4.96
C SER A 80 2.51 2.17 -5.48
N GLN A 81 1.84 2.79 -6.44
CA GLN A 81 2.13 4.14 -6.86
C GLN A 81 1.21 5.10 -6.10
N LYS A 82 1.83 6.07 -5.44
CA LYS A 82 1.18 7.18 -4.74
C LYS A 82 1.69 8.50 -5.29
N GLY A 83 1.07 9.60 -4.90
CA GLY A 83 1.52 10.93 -5.30
C GLY A 83 0.36 11.89 -5.52
N ALA A 84 0.69 13.07 -6.02
CA ALA A 84 -0.28 14.10 -6.37
C ALA A 84 0.26 14.97 -7.50
N HIS A 85 -0.64 15.63 -8.23
CA HIS A 85 -0.31 16.74 -9.11
C HIS A 85 -0.23 18.04 -8.30
N PHE A 86 0.53 19.01 -8.78
CA PHE A 86 0.45 20.36 -8.22
C PHE A 86 -0.82 21.05 -8.71
N ALA A 87 -1.54 21.72 -7.82
CA ALA A 87 -2.71 22.50 -8.17
C ALA A 87 -2.35 23.53 -9.27
N ASN A 88 -3.26 23.70 -10.22
CA ASN A 88 -3.13 24.58 -11.39
C ASN A 88 -2.09 24.15 -12.44
N ASN A 89 -1.47 22.97 -12.32
CA ASN A 89 -0.58 22.46 -13.37
C ASN A 89 -0.54 20.92 -13.35
N SER A 90 -1.42 20.30 -14.12
CA SER A 90 -1.54 18.84 -14.24
C SER A 90 -0.31 18.16 -14.84
N ASP A 91 0.55 18.93 -15.55
CA ASP A 91 1.79 18.40 -16.12
C ASP A 91 2.93 18.34 -15.10
N THR A 92 2.68 18.85 -13.88
CA THR A 92 3.68 18.89 -12.81
C THR A 92 3.14 18.13 -11.60
N GLY A 93 3.96 17.24 -11.03
CA GLY A 93 3.53 16.45 -9.89
C GLY A 93 4.64 15.61 -9.26
N LEU A 94 4.26 14.92 -8.21
CA LEU A 94 5.11 13.98 -7.50
C LEU A 94 4.58 12.56 -7.70
N ARG A 95 5.47 11.63 -8.05
CA ARG A 95 5.18 10.21 -8.14
C ARG A 95 6.07 9.44 -7.18
N LEU A 96 5.44 8.74 -6.26
CA LEU A 96 6.10 7.97 -5.21
C LEU A 96 5.79 6.49 -5.42
N HIS A 97 6.82 5.66 -5.32
CA HIS A 97 6.71 4.22 -5.46
C HIS A 97 7.02 3.58 -4.11
N TYR A 98 6.08 2.78 -3.62
CA TYR A 98 6.19 2.10 -2.32
C TYR A 98 6.09 0.59 -2.47
N ILE A 99 6.72 -0.12 -1.54
CA ILE A 99 6.32 -1.47 -1.16
C ILE A 99 5.56 -1.32 0.15
N ASP A 100 4.25 -1.47 0.08
CA ASP A 100 3.37 -1.43 1.25
C ASP A 100 3.22 -2.83 1.85
N VAL A 101 3.18 -2.90 3.16
CA VAL A 101 2.92 -4.10 3.95
C VAL A 101 1.69 -3.84 4.82
N PRO A 102 0.49 -4.01 4.28
CA PRO A 102 -0.76 -3.98 5.04
C PRO A 102 -0.89 -5.21 5.95
N LEU A 103 -1.42 -5.01 7.15
CA LEU A 103 -1.81 -6.06 8.09
C LEU A 103 -3.32 -5.94 8.31
N ALA A 104 -4.11 -6.44 7.37
CA ALA A 104 -5.55 -6.28 7.37
C ALA A 104 -6.24 -7.35 8.23
N PHE A 105 -7.16 -6.94 9.08
CA PHE A 105 -8.13 -7.82 9.73
C PHE A 105 -9.44 -7.77 8.94
N HIS A 106 -9.97 -8.93 8.62
CA HIS A 106 -11.21 -9.09 7.87
C HIS A 106 -12.32 -9.61 8.77
N VAL A 107 -13.51 -9.00 8.60
CA VAL A 107 -14.78 -9.55 9.10
C VAL A 107 -15.59 -9.97 7.89
N ASN A 108 -15.81 -11.28 7.72
CA ASN A 108 -16.45 -11.87 6.55
C ASN A 108 -17.90 -12.26 6.87
N THR A 109 -18.85 -11.96 5.96
CA THR A 109 -20.25 -12.34 6.08
C THR A 109 -20.86 -12.56 4.69
N ASP A 110 -21.27 -13.79 4.39
CA ASP A 110 -21.96 -14.18 3.14
C ASP A 110 -21.34 -13.62 1.84
N GLY A 111 -20.01 -13.66 1.77
CA GLY A 111 -19.23 -13.14 0.64
C GLY A 111 -18.83 -11.68 0.79
N PHE A 112 -19.52 -10.86 1.57
CA PHE A 112 -19.03 -9.54 1.93
C PHE A 112 -17.93 -9.63 2.96
N PHE A 113 -16.97 -8.73 2.87
CA PHE A 113 -15.96 -8.53 3.90
C PHE A 113 -15.75 -7.05 4.20
N PHE A 114 -15.42 -6.78 5.45
CA PHE A 114 -14.90 -5.49 5.91
C PHE A 114 -13.46 -5.71 6.32
N GLU A 115 -12.60 -4.78 6.01
CA GLU A 115 -11.19 -4.84 6.34
C GLU A 115 -10.73 -3.58 7.04
N ALA A 116 -9.87 -3.73 8.04
CA ALA A 116 -9.19 -2.62 8.69
C ALA A 116 -7.86 -3.09 9.27
N GLY A 117 -6.89 -2.20 9.37
CA GLY A 117 -5.61 -2.54 9.99
C GLY A 117 -4.53 -1.49 9.80
N PRO A 118 -3.38 -1.69 10.44
CA PRO A 118 -2.20 -0.88 10.23
C PRO A 118 -1.49 -1.24 8.92
N GLN A 119 -0.70 -0.28 8.41
CA GLN A 119 0.12 -0.45 7.23
C GLN A 119 1.48 0.22 7.43
N ALA A 120 2.53 -0.42 6.93
CA ALA A 120 3.85 0.17 6.76
C ALA A 120 4.19 0.25 5.27
N GLY A 121 4.63 1.42 4.79
CA GLY A 121 5.06 1.62 3.41
C GLY A 121 6.56 1.94 3.36
N PHE A 122 7.28 1.27 2.47
CA PHE A 122 8.72 1.48 2.25
C PHE A 122 8.92 2.18 0.91
N LEU A 123 9.44 3.41 0.93
CA LEU A 123 9.68 4.21 -0.27
C LEU A 123 10.84 3.61 -1.09
N VAL A 124 10.55 3.13 -2.28
CA VAL A 124 11.57 2.56 -3.20
C VAL A 124 12.06 3.57 -4.21
N ALA A 125 11.19 4.47 -4.70
CA ALA A 125 11.57 5.56 -5.60
C ALA A 125 10.62 6.75 -5.42
N ALA A 126 11.13 7.96 -5.69
CA ALA A 126 10.33 9.19 -5.73
C ALA A 126 10.79 10.05 -6.90
N LYS A 127 9.85 10.53 -7.68
CA LYS A 127 10.12 11.32 -8.87
C LYS A 127 9.29 12.60 -8.85
N SER A 128 9.92 13.72 -9.15
CA SER A 128 9.27 14.97 -9.51
C SER A 128 9.15 15.01 -11.02
N GLU A 129 7.96 15.21 -11.53
CA GLU A 129 7.64 15.25 -12.97
C GLU A 129 7.24 16.66 -13.36
N ILE A 130 7.86 17.19 -14.43
CA ILE A 130 7.55 18.49 -15.04
C ILE A 130 7.48 18.26 -16.55
N GLY A 131 6.27 18.16 -17.09
CA GLY A 131 6.05 17.75 -18.48
C GLY A 131 6.67 16.37 -18.74
N SER A 132 7.58 16.27 -19.69
CA SER A 132 8.30 15.03 -20.02
C SER A 132 9.56 14.77 -19.19
N VAL A 133 9.96 15.72 -18.33
CA VAL A 133 11.18 15.62 -17.52
C VAL A 133 10.84 14.99 -16.17
N SER A 134 11.60 13.96 -15.79
CA SER A 134 11.45 13.27 -14.49
C SER A 134 12.77 13.28 -13.73
N THR A 135 12.75 13.84 -12.53
CA THR A 135 13.94 13.98 -11.67
C THR A 135 13.77 13.15 -10.41
N ASP A 136 14.82 12.42 -10.00
CA ASP A 136 14.82 11.68 -8.75
C ASP A 136 14.86 12.64 -7.55
N THR A 137 13.88 12.50 -6.66
CA THR A 137 13.73 13.33 -5.46
C THR A 137 13.63 12.49 -4.19
N LYS A 138 13.98 11.19 -4.24
CA LYS A 138 13.85 10.25 -3.13
C LYS A 138 14.51 10.75 -1.84
N GLY A 139 15.61 11.48 -1.95
CA GLY A 139 16.34 12.04 -0.81
C GLY A 139 15.53 12.99 0.07
N THR A 140 14.48 13.62 -0.46
CA THR A 140 13.62 14.60 0.21
C THR A 140 12.59 13.94 1.14
N PHE A 141 12.21 12.68 0.84
CA PHE A 141 11.12 11.99 1.52
C PHE A 141 11.61 11.04 2.60
N LYS A 142 10.75 10.75 3.59
CA LYS A 142 10.98 9.70 4.59
C LYS A 142 10.98 8.33 3.91
N ALA A 143 11.87 7.46 4.33
CA ALA A 143 12.00 6.12 3.76
C ALA A 143 10.85 5.19 4.16
N VAL A 144 10.21 5.45 5.30
CA VAL A 144 9.12 4.64 5.85
C VAL A 144 7.92 5.53 6.13
N ASP A 145 6.76 5.03 5.73
CA ASP A 145 5.44 5.65 5.93
C ASP A 145 4.56 4.70 6.74
N PHE A 146 4.08 5.15 7.90
CA PHE A 146 3.15 4.40 8.74
C PHE A 146 1.75 4.96 8.58
N GLY A 147 0.78 4.05 8.47
CA GLY A 147 -0.60 4.42 8.25
C GLY A 147 -1.58 3.34 8.65
N TYR A 148 -2.78 3.49 8.17
CA TYR A 148 -3.90 2.59 8.37
C TYR A 148 -4.64 2.36 7.06
N LEU A 149 -5.41 1.31 7.05
CA LEU A 149 -6.37 1.02 5.99
C LEU A 149 -7.74 0.72 6.59
N ALA A 150 -8.77 1.02 5.81
CA ALA A 150 -10.14 0.59 6.05
C ALA A 150 -10.83 0.38 4.71
N GLY A 151 -11.61 -0.69 4.59
CA GLY A 151 -12.23 -1.04 3.32
C GLY A 151 -13.35 -2.04 3.46
N LEU A 152 -13.96 -2.34 2.33
CA LEU A 152 -14.98 -3.35 2.19
C LEU A 152 -14.91 -3.97 0.79
N GLY A 153 -15.44 -5.17 0.66
CA GLY A 153 -15.48 -5.83 -0.63
C GLY A 153 -16.39 -7.05 -0.62
N TYR A 154 -16.36 -7.73 -1.74
CA TYR A 154 -17.11 -8.95 -1.95
C TYR A 154 -16.22 -10.03 -2.56
N GLN A 155 -16.22 -11.21 -1.95
CA GLN A 155 -15.46 -12.38 -2.37
C GLN A 155 -16.40 -13.44 -2.91
N LEU A 156 -16.22 -13.83 -4.17
CA LEU A 156 -16.93 -14.93 -4.79
C LEU A 156 -16.39 -16.28 -4.34
N LYS A 157 -17.23 -17.31 -4.37
CA LYS A 157 -16.85 -18.69 -3.97
C LYS A 157 -15.74 -19.30 -4.85
N HIS A 158 -15.51 -18.76 -6.04
CA HIS A 158 -14.51 -19.23 -7.00
C HIS A 158 -13.16 -18.50 -6.86
N GLY A 159 -12.93 -17.78 -5.75
CA GLY A 159 -11.66 -17.11 -5.47
C GLY A 159 -11.54 -15.69 -6.01
N LEU A 160 -12.43 -15.23 -6.90
CA LEU A 160 -12.46 -13.85 -7.36
C LEU A 160 -13.09 -12.93 -6.30
N GLY A 161 -12.52 -11.74 -6.12
CA GLY A 161 -13.08 -10.70 -5.26
C GLY A 161 -12.88 -9.32 -5.84
N ILE A 162 -13.66 -8.37 -5.33
CA ILE A 162 -13.55 -6.95 -5.64
C ILE A 162 -13.69 -6.17 -4.34
N GLY A 163 -12.95 -5.07 -4.19
CA GLY A 163 -13.04 -4.25 -2.98
C GLY A 163 -12.69 -2.81 -3.21
N LEU A 164 -13.14 -2.00 -2.26
CA LEU A 164 -12.81 -0.58 -2.11
C LEU A 164 -12.07 -0.41 -0.77
N ARG A 165 -10.95 0.30 -0.79
CA ARG A 165 -10.12 0.54 0.38
C ARG A 165 -9.69 2.01 0.42
N TYR A 166 -9.68 2.58 1.59
CA TYR A 166 -8.99 3.82 1.90
C TYR A 166 -7.71 3.52 2.68
N ASN A 167 -6.60 4.13 2.26
CA ASN A 167 -5.34 4.14 3.00
C ASN A 167 -5.02 5.57 3.41
N GLY A 168 -4.76 5.77 4.70
CA GLY A 168 -4.34 7.05 5.26
C GLY A 168 -3.02 6.92 6.00
N ALA A 169 -2.12 7.90 5.84
CA ALA A 169 -0.87 7.92 6.57
C ALA A 169 -0.98 8.71 7.88
N PHE A 170 -0.31 8.23 8.93
CA PHE A 170 -0.06 8.97 10.17
C PHE A 170 1.23 9.78 10.09
N SER A 171 2.24 9.23 9.39
CA SER A 171 3.55 9.86 9.26
C SER A 171 3.55 10.99 8.24
N ASN A 172 4.35 12.03 8.50
CA ASN A 172 4.60 13.07 7.51
C ASN A 172 5.53 12.54 6.42
N LEU A 173 5.25 12.96 5.18
CA LEU A 173 5.90 12.52 3.95
C LEU A 173 7.36 13.01 3.86
N TYR A 174 7.59 14.28 4.20
CA TYR A 174 8.89 14.93 4.06
C TYR A 174 9.80 14.67 5.26
N LYS A 175 11.11 14.64 4.99
CA LYS A 175 12.12 14.69 6.04
C LYS A 175 12.09 16.04 6.75
N GLU A 176 12.53 16.05 7.99
CA GLU A 176 12.68 17.26 8.78
C GLU A 176 13.87 18.07 8.27
N VAL A 177 13.70 19.39 8.18
CA VAL A 177 14.75 20.31 7.80
C VAL A 177 15.14 21.10 9.05
N PRO A 178 16.39 20.97 9.55
CA PRO A 178 16.85 21.78 10.66
C PRO A 178 16.99 23.24 10.20
N LEU A 179 16.30 24.15 10.85
CA LEU A 179 16.40 25.60 10.61
C LEU A 179 17.51 26.24 11.44
N THR A 180 17.65 25.76 12.68
CA THR A 180 18.72 26.18 13.62
C THR A 180 19.03 24.99 14.52
N THR A 181 20.00 25.15 15.44
CA THR A 181 20.35 24.13 16.43
C THR A 181 19.16 23.71 17.31
N SER A 182 18.13 24.57 17.43
CA SER A 182 16.98 24.37 18.32
C SER A 182 15.62 24.37 17.61
N ALA A 183 15.57 24.59 16.29
CA ALA A 183 14.32 24.66 15.54
C ALA A 183 14.34 23.73 14.30
N VAL A 184 13.31 22.91 14.18
CA VAL A 184 13.11 22.00 13.04
C VAL A 184 11.81 22.38 12.34
N TYR A 185 11.87 22.58 11.02
CA TYR A 185 10.66 22.70 10.20
C TYR A 185 10.20 21.32 9.74
N GLN A 186 8.96 20.99 10.08
CA GLN A 186 8.32 19.74 9.67
C GLN A 186 7.07 20.06 8.85
N GLN A 187 7.11 19.75 7.55
CA GLN A 187 5.97 19.89 6.68
C GLN A 187 4.91 18.83 6.99
N ARG A 188 3.69 19.27 7.31
CA ARG A 188 2.56 18.41 7.67
C ARG A 188 1.80 17.95 6.43
N THR A 189 2.44 17.11 5.65
CA THR A 189 1.88 16.52 4.42
C THR A 189 1.94 15.01 4.55
N ARG A 190 0.84 14.31 4.27
CA ARG A 190 0.70 12.84 4.43
C ARG A 190 0.10 12.23 3.18
N ASN A 191 0.42 10.95 2.92
CA ASN A 191 -0.20 10.19 1.85
C ASN A 191 -1.65 9.84 2.19
N SER A 192 -2.50 9.90 1.15
CA SER A 192 -3.88 9.42 1.15
C SER A 192 -4.16 8.70 -0.16
N ALA A 193 -4.91 7.60 -0.14
CA ALA A 193 -5.28 6.87 -1.33
C ALA A 193 -6.64 6.18 -1.19
N PHE A 194 -7.50 6.36 -2.18
CA PHE A 194 -8.64 5.49 -2.44
C PHE A 194 -8.24 4.43 -3.46
N GLN A 195 -8.55 3.18 -3.18
CA GLN A 195 -8.18 2.04 -4.02
C GLN A 195 -9.41 1.24 -4.42
N LEU A 196 -9.57 1.01 -5.71
CA LEU A 196 -10.47 -0.01 -6.26
C LEU A 196 -9.60 -1.17 -6.71
N TYR A 197 -9.89 -2.39 -6.24
CA TYR A 197 -9.05 -3.55 -6.53
C TYR A 197 -9.86 -4.81 -6.82
N ALA A 198 -9.25 -5.71 -7.57
CA ALA A 198 -9.66 -7.09 -7.71
C ALA A 198 -8.66 -8.01 -7.01
N THR A 199 -9.17 -9.14 -6.52
CA THR A 199 -8.37 -10.21 -5.92
C THR A 199 -8.66 -11.54 -6.57
N TYR A 200 -7.68 -12.44 -6.52
CA TYR A 200 -7.87 -13.84 -6.84
C TYR A 200 -7.17 -14.70 -5.79
N SER A 201 -7.96 -15.49 -5.05
CA SER A 201 -7.47 -16.45 -4.05
C SER A 201 -7.26 -17.81 -4.70
N PHE A 202 -6.11 -18.41 -4.50
CA PHE A 202 -5.83 -19.79 -4.88
C PHE A 202 -6.35 -20.69 -3.76
N ASN A 203 -7.41 -21.43 -4.05
CA ASN A 203 -8.03 -22.43 -3.12
C ASN A 203 -7.46 -23.82 -3.38
#